data_f03a98699e6542a1174135e16dd13312
#
_entry.id   f03a98699e6542a1174135e16dd13312
#
_cell.length_a   1.000
_cell.length_b   1.000
_cell.length_c   1.000
_cell.angle_alpha   90.00
_cell.angle_beta   90.00
_cell.angle_gamma   90.00
#
_symmetry.space_group_name_H-M   'P 1'
#
loop_
_entity.id
_entity.type
_entity.pdbx_description
1 polymer ?
#
loop_
_entity_poly.entity_id
_entity_poly.type
_entity_poly.pdbx_seq_one_letter_code
_entity_poly.pdbx_strand_id
1 'polypeptide(L)'
;PRRMDVTLLSNSGLLYIESEPAGAAISVNGVSVGVTPMLLDRITAGHKQIDMALKGYNPFTATVTVESGSSNNITARMMALPARLAAISTPPGAKIYLNNQYAGIAPFSATNLAPGAYTIRGELKGHAPATRAVTIGNDEATTVELALTRSSGILELITEPAGVQVFVDGEDSGITQAGA
;
A
#
# COMPACT_ATOMS: atom_id res chain seq x y z
N PRO A 1 15.39 31.61 -67.25
CA PRO A 1 15.02 31.51 -65.84
C PRO A 1 15.49 30.16 -65.29
N ARG A 2 16.34 30.20 -64.25
CA ARG A 2 16.73 29.01 -63.51
C ARG A 2 15.60 28.69 -62.55
N ARG A 3 15.02 27.51 -62.64
CA ARG A 3 14.07 26.98 -61.70
C ARG A 3 14.86 26.29 -60.61
N MET A 4 14.63 26.64 -59.37
CA MET A 4 15.21 26.00 -58.19
C MET A 4 14.08 25.19 -57.57
N ASP A 5 14.15 23.86 -57.60
CA ASP A 5 13.24 23.00 -56.88
C ASP A 5 13.78 22.78 -55.46
N VAL A 6 13.07 23.31 -54.50
CA VAL A 6 13.39 23.14 -53.08
C VAL A 6 12.42 22.08 -52.51
N THR A 7 12.97 20.93 -52.12
CA THR A 7 12.20 19.93 -51.41
C THR A 7 12.35 20.18 -49.89
N LEU A 8 11.28 20.59 -49.25
CA LEU A 8 11.24 20.68 -47.78
C LEU A 8 11.02 19.29 -47.19
N LEU A 9 12.04 18.75 -46.59
CA LEU A 9 11.91 17.52 -45.81
C LEU A 9 11.24 17.85 -44.47
N SER A 10 10.25 17.04 -44.09
CA SER A 10 9.65 17.13 -42.76
C SER A 10 10.70 16.85 -41.70
N ASN A 11 10.97 17.81 -40.81
CA ASN A 11 11.89 17.59 -39.67
C ASN A 11 11.13 17.10 -38.43
N SER A 12 10.28 16.11 -38.63
CA SER A 12 9.47 15.54 -37.55
C SER A 12 9.33 14.03 -37.67
N GLY A 13 9.11 13.35 -36.57
CA GLY A 13 8.85 11.93 -36.44
C GLY A 13 7.59 11.66 -35.58
N LEU A 14 7.34 10.38 -35.32
CA LEU A 14 6.30 9.89 -34.43
C LEU A 14 6.96 9.40 -33.13
N LEU A 15 6.32 9.68 -32.00
CA LEU A 15 6.76 9.14 -30.70
C LEU A 15 5.54 8.59 -29.95
N TYR A 16 5.53 7.26 -29.74
CA TYR A 16 4.54 6.61 -28.90
C TYR A 16 5.10 6.46 -27.47
N ILE A 17 4.31 6.91 -26.49
CA ILE A 17 4.72 6.95 -25.09
C ILE A 17 3.70 6.14 -24.27
N GLU A 18 4.18 5.14 -23.57
CA GLU A 18 3.35 4.33 -22.67
C GLU A 18 4.02 4.13 -21.30
N SER A 19 3.22 3.80 -20.30
CA SER A 19 3.71 3.43 -18.97
C SER A 19 2.92 2.26 -18.39
N GLU A 20 3.56 1.52 -17.49
CA GLU A 20 2.95 0.49 -16.69
C GLU A 20 3.12 0.86 -15.20
N PRO A 21 2.00 1.19 -14.49
CA PRO A 21 0.63 1.32 -14.98
C PRO A 21 0.44 2.51 -15.91
N ALA A 22 -0.63 2.46 -16.71
CA ALA A 22 -1.03 3.57 -17.59
C ALA A 22 -1.57 4.76 -16.79
N GLY A 23 -1.70 5.93 -17.45
CA GLY A 23 -2.25 7.15 -16.84
C GLY A 23 -1.18 8.09 -16.24
N ALA A 24 0.11 7.84 -16.49
CA ALA A 24 1.16 8.76 -16.07
C ALA A 24 1.10 10.07 -16.88
N ALA A 25 1.18 11.20 -16.17
CA ALA A 25 1.32 12.51 -16.80
C ALA A 25 2.66 12.60 -17.52
N ILE A 26 2.65 13.08 -18.76
CA ILE A 26 3.81 13.17 -19.64
C ILE A 26 4.21 14.63 -19.83
N SER A 27 5.51 14.92 -19.70
CA SER A 27 6.09 16.14 -20.23
C SER A 27 7.25 15.85 -21.20
N VAL A 28 7.37 16.67 -22.22
CA VAL A 28 8.43 16.64 -23.22
C VAL A 28 9.21 17.92 -23.13
N ASN A 29 10.50 17.84 -22.81
CA ASN A 29 11.36 19.03 -22.58
C ASN A 29 10.73 20.02 -21.57
N GLY A 30 10.10 19.49 -20.51
CA GLY A 30 9.43 20.29 -19.48
C GLY A 30 8.04 20.83 -19.84
N VAL A 31 7.53 20.57 -21.05
CA VAL A 31 6.19 20.98 -21.48
C VAL A 31 5.22 19.80 -21.34
N SER A 32 4.13 19.97 -20.57
CA SER A 32 3.10 18.94 -20.43
C SER A 32 2.38 18.70 -21.75
N VAL A 33 2.26 17.42 -22.13
CA VAL A 33 1.64 17.01 -23.41
C VAL A 33 0.42 16.11 -23.24
N GLY A 34 0.23 15.49 -22.07
CA GLY A 34 -0.93 14.63 -21.78
C GLY A 34 -0.62 13.52 -20.82
N VAL A 35 -1.26 12.36 -21.00
CA VAL A 35 -1.11 11.16 -20.16
C VAL A 35 -0.88 9.92 -21.01
N THR A 36 -0.20 8.92 -20.44
CA THR A 36 0.02 7.62 -21.11
C THR A 36 -1.24 6.76 -21.18
N PRO A 37 -1.43 5.94 -22.25
CA PRO A 37 -0.62 5.90 -23.47
C PRO A 37 -0.92 7.09 -24.39
N MET A 38 0.11 7.62 -25.07
CA MET A 38 -0.03 8.78 -25.95
C MET A 38 0.81 8.63 -27.21
N LEU A 39 0.26 9.03 -28.35
CA LEU A 39 0.97 9.18 -29.60
C LEU A 39 1.18 10.67 -29.88
N LEU A 40 2.43 11.09 -29.98
CA LEU A 40 2.82 12.40 -30.48
C LEU A 40 3.15 12.29 -31.98
N ASP A 41 2.27 12.80 -32.81
CA ASP A 41 2.52 12.94 -34.22
C ASP A 41 3.25 14.28 -34.48
N ARG A 42 4.14 14.30 -35.48
CA ARG A 42 4.91 15.50 -35.88
C ARG A 42 5.77 16.11 -34.75
N ILE A 43 6.32 15.27 -33.84
CA ILE A 43 7.33 15.75 -32.90
C ILE A 43 8.61 16.11 -33.67
N THR A 44 9.16 17.30 -33.45
CA THR A 44 10.40 17.74 -34.12
C THR A 44 11.55 16.78 -33.84
N ALA A 45 12.38 16.49 -34.84
CA ALA A 45 13.55 15.65 -34.70
C ALA A 45 14.56 16.21 -33.67
N GLY A 46 15.41 15.35 -33.11
CA GLY A 46 16.40 15.65 -32.12
C GLY A 46 16.14 15.02 -30.75
N HIS A 47 16.98 15.32 -29.79
CA HIS A 47 16.88 14.81 -28.43
C HIS A 47 15.65 15.39 -27.72
N LYS A 48 14.88 14.52 -27.08
CA LYS A 48 13.72 14.87 -26.27
C LYS A 48 13.88 14.26 -24.89
N GLN A 49 13.82 15.07 -23.87
CA GLN A 49 13.69 14.62 -22.49
C GLN A 49 12.20 14.31 -22.27
N ILE A 50 11.93 13.09 -21.84
CA ILE A 50 10.58 12.61 -21.51
C ILE A 50 10.54 12.39 -20.01
N ASP A 51 9.66 13.11 -19.34
CA ASP A 51 9.39 12.92 -17.92
C ASP A 51 7.98 12.38 -17.75
N MET A 52 7.81 11.34 -16.93
CA MET A 52 6.52 10.74 -16.61
C MET A 52 6.32 10.71 -15.10
N ALA A 53 5.14 11.13 -14.65
CA ALA A 53 4.77 11.14 -13.24
C ALA A 53 3.39 10.53 -13.02
N LEU A 54 3.29 9.62 -12.05
CA LEU A 54 2.04 9.00 -11.62
C LEU A 54 1.99 9.02 -10.09
N LYS A 55 0.84 9.43 -9.54
CA LYS A 55 0.66 9.50 -8.08
C LYS A 55 0.89 8.12 -7.45
N GLY A 56 1.72 8.08 -6.41
CA GLY A 56 2.07 6.84 -5.71
C GLY A 56 3.16 6.00 -6.39
N TYR A 57 3.83 6.56 -7.40
CA TYR A 57 4.94 5.92 -8.10
C TYR A 57 6.16 6.83 -8.15
N ASN A 58 7.33 6.23 -8.27
CA ASN A 58 8.55 6.98 -8.55
C ASN A 58 8.46 7.62 -9.95
N PRO A 59 8.89 8.89 -10.11
CA PRO A 59 8.92 9.51 -11.42
C PRO A 59 9.91 8.78 -12.34
N PHE A 60 9.62 8.80 -13.64
CA PHE A 60 10.46 8.23 -14.69
C PHE A 60 10.96 9.35 -15.61
N THR A 61 12.24 9.34 -15.92
CA THR A 61 12.86 10.27 -16.86
C THR A 61 13.73 9.51 -17.84
N ALA A 62 13.61 9.82 -19.13
CA ALA A 62 14.45 9.28 -20.18
C ALA A 62 14.68 10.30 -21.28
N THR A 63 15.76 10.12 -22.03
CA THR A 63 16.04 10.89 -23.25
C THR A 63 15.84 9.99 -24.47
N VAL A 64 15.05 10.44 -25.41
CA VAL A 64 14.77 9.77 -26.69
C VAL A 64 15.27 10.64 -27.84
N THR A 65 15.98 10.04 -28.80
CA THR A 65 16.34 10.73 -30.04
C THR A 65 15.28 10.44 -31.08
N VAL A 66 14.57 11.47 -31.51
CA VAL A 66 13.59 11.40 -32.58
C VAL A 66 14.30 11.71 -33.88
N GLU A 67 14.26 10.77 -34.85
CA GLU A 67 14.76 10.98 -36.18
C GLU A 67 13.64 11.41 -37.13
N SER A 68 13.98 12.19 -38.16
CA SER A 68 13.02 12.63 -39.16
C SER A 68 12.39 11.46 -39.92
N GLY A 69 11.06 11.43 -39.98
CA GLY A 69 10.29 10.36 -40.61
C GLY A 69 10.26 9.03 -39.88
N SER A 70 10.86 8.92 -38.70
CA SER A 70 10.87 7.68 -37.92
C SER A 70 9.70 7.55 -36.94
N SER A 71 9.42 6.31 -36.53
CA SER A 71 8.53 6.00 -35.42
C SER A 71 9.37 5.50 -34.26
N ASN A 72 9.23 6.14 -33.11
CA ASN A 72 9.91 5.76 -31.87
C ASN A 72 8.86 5.38 -30.83
N ASN A 73 9.22 4.49 -29.91
CA ASN A 73 8.41 4.18 -28.75
C ASN A 73 9.24 4.27 -27.47
N ILE A 74 8.57 4.59 -26.37
CA ILE A 74 9.13 4.54 -25.02
C ILE A 74 8.10 3.94 -24.07
N THR A 75 8.52 2.94 -23.32
CA THR A 75 7.72 2.28 -22.30
C THR A 75 8.37 2.50 -20.95
N ALA A 76 7.65 3.13 -20.02
CA ALA A 76 8.10 3.32 -18.66
C ALA A 76 7.47 2.27 -17.73
N ARG A 77 8.28 1.46 -17.06
CA ARG A 77 7.84 0.65 -15.92
C ARG A 77 8.04 1.44 -14.66
N MET A 78 6.93 1.90 -14.07
CA MET A 78 6.97 2.76 -12.90
C MET A 78 6.95 1.93 -11.62
N MET A 79 7.84 2.23 -10.69
CA MET A 79 7.94 1.53 -9.42
C MET A 79 7.02 2.20 -8.39
N ALA A 80 6.15 1.41 -7.76
CA ALA A 80 5.28 1.89 -6.70
C ALA A 80 6.09 2.41 -5.50
N LEU A 81 5.66 3.54 -4.94
CA LEU A 81 6.18 4.04 -3.68
C LEU A 81 5.69 3.16 -2.52
N PRO A 82 6.52 2.90 -1.51
CA PRO A 82 6.16 2.05 -0.40
C PRO A 82 5.10 2.70 0.49
N ALA A 83 4.24 1.86 1.05
CA ALA A 83 3.19 2.25 1.98
C ALA A 83 3.64 2.18 3.44
N ARG A 84 2.82 2.74 4.35
CA ARG A 84 3.01 2.74 5.80
C ARG A 84 1.75 2.24 6.50
N LEU A 85 1.94 1.49 7.58
CA LEU A 85 0.86 0.98 8.42
C LEU A 85 1.16 1.29 9.87
N ALA A 86 0.19 1.85 10.59
CA ALA A 86 0.17 1.89 12.04
C ALA A 86 -0.94 0.97 12.57
N ALA A 87 -0.66 0.20 13.61
CA ALA A 87 -1.63 -0.64 14.30
C ALA A 87 -1.67 -0.26 15.78
N ILE A 88 -2.83 0.11 16.27
CA ILE A 88 -3.09 0.41 17.68
C ILE A 88 -4.11 -0.58 18.24
N SER A 89 -4.08 -0.83 19.52
CA SER A 89 -5.03 -1.72 20.19
C SER A 89 -5.64 -1.09 21.42
N THR A 90 -6.87 -1.47 21.69
CA THR A 90 -7.58 -1.16 22.94
C THR A 90 -8.06 -2.46 23.55
N PRO A 91 -7.52 -2.87 24.73
CA PRO A 91 -6.45 -2.24 25.49
C PRO A 91 -5.09 -2.23 24.77
N PRO A 92 -4.15 -1.34 25.15
CA PRO A 92 -2.81 -1.30 24.56
C PRO A 92 -1.98 -2.54 24.89
N GLY A 93 -0.90 -2.75 24.14
CA GLY A 93 0.06 -3.84 24.42
C GLY A 93 -0.27 -5.18 23.74
N ALA A 94 -1.24 -5.21 22.82
CA ALA A 94 -1.51 -6.42 22.05
C ALA A 94 -0.34 -6.79 21.15
N LYS A 95 -0.07 -8.08 21.00
CA LYS A 95 0.82 -8.61 19.97
C LYS A 95 0.18 -8.44 18.62
N ILE A 96 0.90 -7.85 17.67
CA ILE A 96 0.42 -7.60 16.31
C ILE A 96 1.03 -8.62 15.35
N TYR A 97 0.17 -9.15 14.50
CA TYR A 97 0.55 -10.05 13.40
C TYR A 97 0.09 -9.43 12.08
N LEU A 98 0.98 -9.39 11.11
CA LEU A 98 0.70 -9.04 9.72
C LEU A 98 0.72 -10.32 8.87
N ASN A 99 -0.37 -10.62 8.17
CA ASN A 99 -0.50 -11.84 7.37
C ASN A 99 -0.05 -13.10 8.13
N ASN A 100 -0.48 -13.22 9.41
CA ASN A 100 -0.13 -14.28 10.35
C ASN A 100 1.34 -14.35 10.82
N GLN A 101 2.19 -13.41 10.40
CA GLN A 101 3.55 -13.29 10.92
C GLN A 101 3.60 -12.27 12.06
N TYR A 102 4.28 -12.62 13.16
CA TYR A 102 4.48 -11.70 14.27
C TYR A 102 5.27 -10.47 13.81
N ALA A 103 4.73 -9.29 14.08
CA ALA A 103 5.30 -8.02 13.65
C ALA A 103 5.79 -7.14 14.82
N GLY A 104 5.12 -7.21 15.98
CA GLY A 104 5.50 -6.39 17.13
C GLY A 104 4.39 -6.28 18.18
N ILE A 105 4.44 -5.23 18.98
CA ILE A 105 3.47 -4.93 20.06
C ILE A 105 2.83 -3.56 19.77
N ALA A 106 1.52 -3.45 19.95
CA ALA A 106 0.78 -2.19 19.78
C ALA A 106 1.13 -1.17 20.89
N PRO A 107 1.36 0.13 20.54
CA PRO A 107 1.28 0.68 19.19
C PRO A 107 2.45 0.23 18.29
N PHE A 108 2.15 -0.25 17.10
CA PHE A 108 3.11 -0.78 16.14
C PHE A 108 3.09 0.05 14.86
N SER A 109 4.24 0.24 14.24
CA SER A 109 4.35 0.90 12.94
C SER A 109 5.25 0.10 12.01
N ALA A 110 4.77 -0.13 10.80
CA ALA A 110 5.55 -0.67 9.70
C ALA A 110 5.70 0.39 8.60
N THR A 111 6.91 0.54 8.11
CA THR A 111 7.24 1.38 6.96
C THR A 111 7.75 0.49 5.84
N ASN A 112 7.78 1.00 4.62
CA ASN A 112 8.32 0.28 3.47
C ASN A 112 7.53 -0.99 3.11
N LEU A 113 6.21 -0.95 3.31
CA LEU A 113 5.31 -2.02 2.91
C LEU A 113 5.02 -1.96 1.41
N ALA A 114 4.95 -3.13 0.76
CA ALA A 114 4.41 -3.20 -0.59
C ALA A 114 2.92 -2.82 -0.56
N PRO A 115 2.40 -2.06 -1.53
CA PRO A 115 0.97 -1.86 -1.66
C PRO A 115 0.24 -3.19 -1.84
N GLY A 116 -0.94 -3.32 -1.25
CA GLY A 116 -1.70 -4.57 -1.34
C GLY A 116 -2.61 -4.81 -0.14
N ALA A 117 -3.18 -6.02 -0.10
CA ALA A 117 -4.07 -6.47 0.98
C ALA A 117 -3.27 -7.06 2.14
N TYR A 118 -3.61 -6.64 3.35
CA TYR A 118 -3.03 -7.12 4.60
C TYR A 118 -4.11 -7.56 5.57
N THR A 119 -3.82 -8.62 6.31
CA THR A 119 -4.61 -9.03 7.46
C THR A 119 -3.83 -8.69 8.72
N ILE A 120 -4.42 -7.84 9.58
CA ILE A 120 -3.83 -7.42 10.83
C ILE A 120 -4.59 -8.11 11.97
N ARG A 121 -3.89 -8.89 12.78
CA ARG A 121 -4.45 -9.58 13.93
C ARG A 121 -3.76 -9.13 15.20
N GLY A 122 -4.56 -8.78 16.23
CA GLY A 122 -4.10 -8.43 17.55
C GLY A 122 -4.46 -9.52 18.57
N GLU A 123 -3.51 -9.86 19.44
CA GLU A 123 -3.67 -10.81 20.53
C GLU A 123 -3.22 -10.19 21.85
N LEU A 124 -4.04 -10.30 22.89
CA LEU A 124 -3.72 -9.87 24.24
C LEU A 124 -4.22 -10.93 25.22
N LYS A 125 -3.38 -11.27 26.20
CA LYS A 125 -3.74 -12.26 27.23
C LYS A 125 -5.04 -11.85 27.92
N GLY A 126 -5.98 -12.80 28.08
CA GLY A 126 -7.29 -12.55 28.69
C GLY A 126 -8.27 -11.81 27.78
N HIS A 127 -7.98 -11.68 26.47
CA HIS A 127 -8.87 -11.06 25.50
C HIS A 127 -9.05 -11.95 24.27
N ALA A 128 -10.20 -11.87 23.67
CA ALA A 128 -10.44 -12.48 22.36
C ALA A 128 -9.60 -11.77 21.28
N PRO A 129 -8.97 -12.50 20.35
CA PRO A 129 -8.20 -11.89 19.29
C PRO A 129 -9.09 -11.06 18.36
N ALA A 130 -8.59 -9.91 17.91
CA ALA A 130 -9.26 -9.07 16.93
C ALA A 130 -8.50 -9.14 15.61
N THR A 131 -9.24 -9.20 14.49
CA THR A 131 -8.65 -9.25 13.14
C THR A 131 -9.30 -8.20 12.25
N ARG A 132 -8.50 -7.52 11.46
CA ARG A 132 -8.91 -6.55 10.45
C ARG A 132 -8.19 -6.82 9.14
N ALA A 133 -8.95 -6.85 8.04
CA ALA A 133 -8.40 -6.80 6.70
C ALA A 133 -8.36 -5.35 6.21
N VAL A 134 -7.28 -4.96 5.57
CA VAL A 134 -7.08 -3.61 5.01
C VAL A 134 -6.34 -3.73 3.68
N THR A 135 -6.70 -2.88 2.72
CA THR A 135 -5.94 -2.70 1.49
C THR A 135 -5.20 -1.37 1.58
N ILE A 136 -3.91 -1.39 1.37
CA ILE A 136 -3.05 -0.23 1.48
C ILE A 136 -2.58 0.14 0.07
N GLY A 137 -2.81 1.39 -0.33
CA GLY A 137 -2.39 1.92 -1.63
C GLY A 137 -0.92 2.34 -1.64
N ASN A 138 -0.45 2.73 -2.83
CA ASN A 138 0.90 3.26 -3.02
C ASN A 138 1.05 4.59 -2.26
N ASP A 139 2.18 4.77 -1.55
CA ASP A 139 2.48 5.97 -0.73
C ASP A 139 1.40 6.30 0.30
N GLU A 140 0.62 5.32 0.71
CA GLU A 140 -0.47 5.51 1.67
C GLU A 140 0.00 5.25 3.09
N ALA A 141 -0.49 6.08 4.04
CA ALA A 141 -0.35 5.87 5.47
C ALA A 141 -1.71 5.47 6.06
N THR A 142 -1.82 4.22 6.48
CA THR A 142 -3.06 3.65 7.03
C THR A 142 -2.91 3.36 8.50
N THR A 143 -3.91 3.72 9.31
CA THR A 143 -3.98 3.36 10.73
C THR A 143 -5.10 2.35 10.95
N VAL A 144 -4.79 1.26 11.64
CA VAL A 144 -5.73 0.20 11.99
C VAL A 144 -5.90 0.16 13.50
N GLU A 145 -7.15 0.25 13.94
CA GLU A 145 -7.54 0.13 15.35
C GLU A 145 -8.12 -1.26 15.61
N LEU A 146 -7.58 -1.93 16.62
CA LEU A 146 -8.01 -3.25 17.07
C LEU A 146 -8.62 -3.15 18.45
N ALA A 147 -9.94 -3.25 18.54
CA ALA A 147 -10.65 -3.36 19.82
C ALA A 147 -10.68 -4.83 20.24
N LEU A 148 -10.04 -5.15 21.36
CA LEU A 148 -10.02 -6.49 21.92
C LEU A 148 -11.00 -6.57 23.10
N THR A 149 -11.91 -7.51 23.04
CA THR A 149 -12.88 -7.77 24.11
C THR A 149 -12.30 -8.76 25.12
N ARG A 150 -12.57 -8.56 26.41
CA ARG A 150 -12.16 -9.54 27.42
C ARG A 150 -12.80 -10.90 27.11
N SER A 151 -11.99 -11.94 27.18
CA SER A 151 -12.51 -13.30 27.17
C SER A 151 -12.85 -13.68 28.61
N SER A 152 -14.10 -14.05 28.86
CA SER A 152 -14.55 -14.61 30.13
C SER A 152 -14.58 -16.12 30.04
N GLY A 153 -14.14 -16.78 31.08
CA GLY A 153 -14.32 -18.21 31.28
C GLY A 153 -15.34 -18.45 32.39
N ILE A 154 -15.93 -19.63 32.41
CA ILE A 154 -16.73 -20.13 33.53
C ILE A 154 -15.83 -21.07 34.31
N LEU A 155 -15.66 -20.80 35.60
CA LEU A 155 -15.02 -21.70 36.56
C LEU A 155 -16.13 -22.36 37.36
N GLU A 156 -16.30 -23.67 37.14
CA GLU A 156 -17.15 -24.50 38.01
C GLU A 156 -16.27 -25.15 39.06
N LEU A 157 -16.56 -24.91 40.32
CA LEU A 157 -15.83 -25.47 41.43
C LEU A 157 -16.76 -26.28 42.31
N ILE A 158 -16.48 -27.56 42.42
CA ILE A 158 -17.21 -28.51 43.25
C ILE A 158 -16.30 -28.94 44.39
N THR A 159 -16.80 -28.89 45.63
CA THR A 159 -16.06 -29.35 46.80
C THR A 159 -16.88 -30.33 47.63
N GLU A 160 -16.20 -31.24 48.32
CA GLU A 160 -16.82 -32.15 49.29
C GLU A 160 -16.04 -32.03 50.60
N PRO A 161 -16.66 -31.52 51.68
CA PRO A 161 -18.03 -31.08 51.77
C PRO A 161 -18.28 -29.77 51.04
N ALA A 162 -19.55 -29.48 50.70
CA ALA A 162 -19.99 -28.19 50.19
C ALA A 162 -19.92 -27.09 51.25
N GLY A 163 -20.05 -25.84 50.86
CA GLY A 163 -20.03 -24.69 51.81
C GLY A 163 -18.63 -24.14 52.08
N VAL A 164 -17.65 -24.50 51.24
CA VAL A 164 -16.30 -23.96 51.36
C VAL A 164 -16.22 -22.55 50.76
N GLN A 165 -15.64 -21.61 51.50
CA GLN A 165 -15.38 -20.26 50.99
C GLN A 165 -14.37 -20.28 49.85
N VAL A 166 -14.70 -19.63 48.72
CA VAL A 166 -13.88 -19.61 47.52
C VAL A 166 -13.33 -18.21 47.30
N PHE A 167 -12.02 -18.14 47.08
CA PHE A 167 -11.35 -16.91 46.64
C PHE A 167 -10.74 -17.15 45.26
N VAL A 168 -10.98 -16.25 44.33
CA VAL A 168 -10.36 -16.25 43.02
C VAL A 168 -9.47 -15.01 42.90
N ASP A 169 -8.17 -15.21 42.67
CA ASP A 169 -7.16 -14.14 42.62
C ASP A 169 -7.14 -13.26 43.89
N GLY A 170 -7.54 -13.86 45.08
CA GLY A 170 -7.60 -13.18 46.34
C GLY A 170 -8.89 -12.44 46.66
N GLU A 171 -9.83 -12.41 45.74
CA GLU A 171 -11.18 -11.83 45.91
C GLU A 171 -12.18 -12.92 46.31
N ASP A 172 -13.05 -12.58 47.27
CA ASP A 172 -14.10 -13.48 47.73
C ASP A 172 -15.10 -13.72 46.58
N SER A 173 -15.23 -14.94 46.16
CA SER A 173 -16.13 -15.39 45.07
C SER A 173 -17.34 -16.15 45.56
N GLY A 174 -17.56 -16.23 46.88
CA GLY A 174 -18.67 -16.89 47.48
C GLY A 174 -18.35 -18.27 48.05
N ILE A 175 -19.38 -19.10 48.23
CA ILE A 175 -19.26 -20.46 48.80
C ILE A 175 -19.68 -21.53 47.77
N THR A 176 -19.01 -22.66 47.82
CA THR A 176 -19.38 -23.82 46.99
C THR A 176 -20.75 -24.38 47.39
N GLN A 177 -21.53 -24.77 46.37
CA GLN A 177 -22.79 -25.48 46.59
C GLN A 177 -22.61 -26.98 46.40
N ALA A 178 -23.51 -27.75 46.99
CA ALA A 178 -23.51 -29.20 46.78
C ALA A 178 -23.81 -29.48 45.29
N GLY A 179 -23.05 -30.36 44.66
CA GLY A 179 -23.35 -30.83 43.32
C GLY A 179 -24.73 -31.50 43.30
N ALA A 180 -25.47 -31.22 42.21
CA ALA A 180 -26.78 -31.82 41.98
C ALA A 180 -26.65 -33.27 41.55
#